data_2f7fff1f31704ab2884b7a06171b0dbf
#
_entry.id   2f7fff1f31704ab2884b7a06171b0dbf
#
_cell.length_a   1.000
_cell.length_b   1.000
_cell.length_c   1.000
_cell.angle_alpha   90.00
_cell.angle_beta   90.00
_cell.angle_gamma   90.00
#
_symmetry.space_group_name_H-M   'P 1'
#
loop_
_entity.id
_entity.type
_entity.pdbx_description
1 polymer ?
#
loop_
_entity_poly.entity_id
_entity_poly.type
_entity_poly.pdbx_seq_one_letter_code
_entity_poly.pdbx_strand_id
1 'polypeptide(L)' 'IVSKTATEAQMKYLTDLGYEGPKISRKKASEKIKELKERNENV' A
#
# COMPACT_ATOMS: atom_id res chain seq x y z
N ILE A 1 -5.29 8.70 -19.06
CA ILE A 1 -3.91 8.34 -18.74
C ILE A 1 -3.91 7.48 -17.50
N VAL A 2 -3.36 6.31 -17.61
CA VAL A 2 -3.29 5.37 -16.50
C VAL A 2 -1.99 5.57 -15.75
N SER A 3 -2.10 5.96 -14.50
CA SER A 3 -0.93 6.10 -13.65
C SER A 3 -0.48 4.74 -13.16
N LYS A 4 0.80 4.46 -13.29
CA LYS A 4 1.37 3.21 -12.81
C LYS A 4 1.71 3.28 -11.32
N THR A 5 1.66 4.46 -10.78
CA THR A 5 1.93 4.64 -9.35
C THR A 5 0.68 4.38 -8.53
N ALA A 6 0.87 4.12 -7.26
CA ALA A 6 -0.25 3.89 -6.36
C ALA A 6 -1.15 5.11 -6.30
N THR A 7 -2.44 4.88 -6.14
CA THR A 7 -3.39 5.98 -6.00
C THR A 7 -3.24 6.62 -4.63
N GLU A 8 -3.81 7.83 -4.49
CA GLU A 8 -3.78 8.50 -3.19
C GLU A 8 -4.47 7.66 -2.12
N ALA A 9 -5.56 7.02 -2.50
CA ALA A 9 -6.27 6.15 -1.57
C ALA A 9 -5.41 5.00 -1.11
N GLN A 10 -4.66 4.40 -2.04
CA GLN A 10 -3.76 3.31 -1.70
C GLN A 10 -2.63 3.78 -0.79
N MET A 11 -2.05 4.92 -1.10
CA MET A 11 -0.97 5.46 -0.27
C MET A 11 -1.46 5.81 1.12
N LYS A 12 -2.65 6.36 1.21
CA LYS A 12 -3.25 6.69 2.49
C LYS A 12 -3.49 5.42 3.31
N TYR A 13 -3.98 4.39 2.65
CA TYR A 13 -4.22 3.11 3.30
C TYR A 13 -2.93 2.48 3.77
N LEU A 14 -1.89 2.55 2.94
CA LEU A 14 -0.58 2.03 3.31
C LEU A 14 -0.04 2.74 4.53
N THR A 15 -0.14 4.06 4.55
CA THR A 15 0.31 4.84 5.70
C THR A 15 -0.44 4.45 6.96
N ASP A 16 -1.72 4.21 6.80
CA ASP A 16 -2.57 3.80 7.91
C ASP A 16 -2.15 2.43 8.45
N LEU A 17 -1.66 1.58 7.56
CA LEU A 17 -1.18 0.26 7.96
C LEU A 17 0.24 0.31 8.55
N GLY A 18 0.89 1.45 8.47
CA GLY A 18 2.22 1.61 9.02
C GLY A 18 3.33 1.68 7.98
N TYR A 19 2.98 1.80 6.72
CA TYR A 19 3.99 1.89 5.66
C TYR A 19 4.56 3.30 5.62
N GLU A 20 5.87 3.38 5.60
CA GLU A 20 6.58 4.64 5.44
C GLU A 20 7.58 4.49 4.31
N GLY A 21 7.45 5.31 3.29
CA GLY A 21 8.36 5.24 2.17
C GLY A 21 7.83 5.99 0.97
N PRO A 22 8.58 5.97 -0.13
CA PRO A 22 8.17 6.66 -1.35
C PRO A 22 6.99 5.97 -2.01
N LYS A 23 6.41 6.67 -2.98
CA LYS A 23 5.34 6.09 -3.77
C LYS A 23 5.85 4.90 -4.55
N ILE A 24 5.07 3.84 -4.54
CA ILE A 24 5.37 2.64 -5.28
C ILE A 24 4.30 2.42 -6.34
N SER A 25 4.51 1.46 -7.23
CA SER A 25 3.54 1.18 -8.27
C SER A 25 2.26 0.61 -7.66
N ARG A 26 1.17 0.69 -8.43
CA ARG A 26 -0.12 0.18 -7.96
C ARG A 26 -0.02 -1.29 -7.62
N LYS A 27 0.69 -2.04 -8.45
CA LYS A 27 0.87 -3.47 -8.21
C LYS A 27 1.61 -3.71 -6.90
N LYS A 28 2.69 -2.98 -6.71
CA LYS A 28 3.48 -3.09 -5.48
C LYS A 28 2.67 -2.65 -4.27
N ALA A 29 1.90 -1.58 -4.43
CA ALA A 29 1.06 -1.09 -3.35
C ALA A 29 0.04 -2.14 -2.94
N SER A 30 -0.57 -2.79 -3.91
CA SER A 30 -1.54 -3.83 -3.64
C SER A 30 -0.92 -4.98 -2.86
N GLU A 31 0.27 -5.41 -3.29
CA GLU A 31 0.98 -6.49 -2.60
C GLU A 31 1.36 -6.05 -1.19
N LYS A 32 1.83 -4.83 -1.05
CA LYS A 32 2.23 -4.31 0.25
C LYS A 32 1.04 -4.21 1.20
N ILE A 33 -0.07 -3.75 0.67
CA ILE A 33 -1.29 -3.65 1.48
C ILE A 33 -1.69 -5.03 1.99
N LYS A 34 -1.67 -6.00 1.11
CA LYS A 34 -2.03 -7.37 1.49
C LYS A 34 -1.10 -7.91 2.56
N GLU A 35 0.20 -7.70 2.37
CA GLU A 35 1.20 -8.17 3.32
C GLU A 35 1.02 -7.52 4.69
N LEU A 36 0.88 -6.21 4.70
CA LEU A 36 0.71 -5.50 5.97
C LEU A 36 -0.59 -5.86 6.65
N LYS A 37 -1.62 -6.05 5.86
CA LYS A 37 -2.92 -6.42 6.40
C LYS A 37 -2.87 -7.79 7.07
N GLU A 38 -2.22 -8.73 6.42
CA GLU A 38 -2.07 -10.06 6.99
C GLU A 38 -1.28 -10.04 8.29
N ARG A 39 -0.24 -9.22 8.32
CA ARG A 39 0.58 -9.07 9.52
C ARG A 39 -0.23 -8.51 10.68
N ASN A 40 -1.03 -7.50 10.39
CA ASN A 40 -1.83 -6.87 11.43
C ASN A 40 -2.95 -7.77 11.94
N GLU A 41 -3.45 -8.63 11.09
CA GLU A 41 -4.53 -9.54 11.47
C GLU A 41 -4.02 -10.78 12.21
N ASN A 42 -2.73 -11.03 12.10
CA ASN A 42 -2.13 -12.23 12.69
C ASN A 42 -1.54 -12.00 14.07
N VAL A 43 -1.94 -10.96 14.70
CA VAL A 43 -1.45 -10.65 16.06
C VAL A 43 -2.18 -11.44 17.11
#